data_ce8bed3040dcfaafc5d3e86178f5bdd6
#
_entry.id   ce8bed3040dcfaafc5d3e86178f5bdd6
#
_cell.length_a   1.000
_cell.length_b   1.000
_cell.length_c   1.000
_cell.angle_alpha   90.00
_cell.angle_beta   90.00
_cell.angle_gamma   90.00
#
_symmetry.space_group_name_H-M   'P 1'
#
loop_
_entity.id
_entity.type
_entity.pdbx_description
1 polymer ?
#
loop_
_entity_poly.entity_id
_entity_poly.type
_entity_poly.pdbx_seq_one_letter_code
_entity_poly.pdbx_strand_id
1 'polypeptide(L)'
;MKKTVLLFVVLALLAPMVFATGGAEKAAKPMKIAFFVSDLSNVFHQGQFAEAKKYAKEKYGADVYVFDGKSDSATMTANVDQIVAQGMDAATLHIWDADAAKPGIEAALKKGIILTSFFSPLGDTGLPTARSDEASVSSAMGVEMAKQWKAAFPNKPIVMVQLGWPDNTEVKSGRTDPFVKGVLSVDPSATNLGCQDASKGPDAAKQIITDLMTTHPEVNLIYSEAGNLTVGTMAALTQAGRGKFNNGKPLTEIVCSCDFDPVEIKEVYDANCSLKLSLGLPPIETGRGRIDLIMDIKNGKVKQISQPAQEFFYKAYNISYWTMPRADAVKWLNTQFGTNVQ
;
A
#
# COMPACT_ATOMS: atom_id res chain seq x y z
N MET A 1 -84.06 -8.84 -65.68
CA MET A 1 -83.84 -8.83 -64.25
C MET A 1 -82.74 -9.86 -63.92
N LYS A 2 -81.49 -9.45 -63.86
CA LYS A 2 -80.36 -10.35 -63.51
C LYS A 2 -79.73 -9.83 -62.22
N LYS A 3 -79.81 -10.64 -61.15
CA LYS A 3 -79.20 -10.33 -59.88
C LYS A 3 -77.68 -10.80 -59.92
N THR A 4 -76.80 -9.89 -59.85
CA THR A 4 -75.34 -10.15 -59.75
C THR A 4 -75.02 -10.27 -58.27
N VAL A 5 -74.54 -11.44 -57.85
CA VAL A 5 -74.00 -11.67 -56.51
C VAL A 5 -72.53 -11.38 -56.49
N LEU A 6 -72.16 -10.41 -55.71
CA LEU A 6 -70.78 -10.03 -55.50
C LEU A 6 -70.16 -10.88 -54.37
N LEU A 7 -69.17 -11.75 -54.67
CA LEU A 7 -68.48 -12.60 -53.73
C LEU A 7 -67.26 -11.86 -53.20
N PHE A 8 -67.32 -11.44 -51.91
CA PHE A 8 -66.08 -10.88 -51.22
C PHE A 8 -65.28 -12.05 -50.74
N VAL A 9 -64.06 -12.17 -51.32
CA VAL A 9 -63.00 -13.06 -50.81
C VAL A 9 -62.21 -12.28 -49.78
N VAL A 10 -62.35 -12.63 -48.50
CA VAL A 10 -61.51 -12.11 -47.42
C VAL A 10 -60.24 -12.96 -47.37
N LEU A 11 -59.15 -12.39 -47.85
CA LEU A 11 -57.81 -12.99 -47.72
C LEU A 11 -57.26 -12.69 -46.32
N ALA A 12 -57.34 -13.63 -45.40
CA ALA A 12 -56.75 -13.53 -44.08
C ALA A 12 -55.21 -13.74 -44.23
N LEU A 13 -54.48 -12.65 -44.11
CA LEU A 13 -53.01 -12.66 -43.95
C LEU A 13 -52.64 -13.20 -42.57
N LEU A 14 -52.29 -14.47 -42.46
CA LEU A 14 -51.64 -15.05 -41.30
C LEU A 14 -50.17 -14.57 -41.30
N ALA A 15 -49.88 -13.47 -40.57
CA ALA A 15 -48.55 -13.11 -40.20
C ALA A 15 -48.03 -14.05 -39.09
N PRO A 16 -46.91 -14.74 -39.23
CA PRO A 16 -46.37 -15.50 -38.12
C PRO A 16 -45.93 -14.51 -37.02
N MET A 17 -46.58 -14.53 -35.86
CA MET A 17 -46.05 -13.93 -34.66
C MET A 17 -44.83 -14.69 -34.26
N VAL A 18 -43.67 -14.15 -34.61
CA VAL A 18 -42.37 -14.54 -34.03
C VAL A 18 -42.42 -14.06 -32.57
N PHE A 19 -42.77 -14.95 -31.67
CA PHE A 19 -42.49 -14.75 -30.25
C PHE A 19 -40.97 -14.73 -30.10
N ALA A 20 -40.40 -13.53 -30.09
CA ALA A 20 -39.07 -13.34 -29.56
C ALA A 20 -39.11 -13.75 -28.09
N THR A 21 -38.79 -14.99 -27.80
CA THR A 21 -38.44 -15.41 -26.45
C THR A 21 -37.15 -14.69 -26.11
N GLY A 22 -37.26 -13.45 -25.66
CA GLY A 22 -36.21 -12.76 -24.95
C GLY A 22 -35.90 -13.59 -23.72
N GLY A 23 -34.97 -14.54 -23.88
CA GLY A 23 -34.32 -15.17 -22.75
C GLY A 23 -33.70 -14.04 -21.96
N ALA A 24 -34.23 -13.74 -20.78
CA ALA A 24 -33.56 -12.88 -19.83
C ALA A 24 -32.18 -13.50 -19.64
N GLU A 25 -31.16 -12.87 -20.24
CA GLU A 25 -29.78 -13.22 -20.03
C GLU A 25 -29.57 -13.19 -18.52
N LYS A 26 -29.38 -14.37 -17.91
CA LYS A 26 -29.17 -14.47 -16.47
C LYS A 26 -27.99 -13.55 -16.20
N ALA A 27 -28.23 -12.42 -15.54
CA ALA A 27 -27.18 -11.49 -15.16
C ALA A 27 -26.04 -12.29 -14.54
N ALA A 28 -24.88 -12.26 -15.17
CA ALA A 28 -23.71 -13.01 -14.72
C ALA A 28 -23.49 -12.65 -13.23
N LYS A 29 -23.27 -13.68 -12.41
CA LYS A 29 -22.99 -13.44 -10.99
C LYS A 29 -21.79 -12.49 -10.87
N PRO A 30 -21.85 -11.47 -9.98
CA PRO A 30 -20.71 -10.61 -9.72
C PRO A 30 -19.47 -11.42 -9.39
N MET A 31 -18.33 -11.06 -10.00
CA MET A 31 -17.02 -11.63 -9.68
C MET A 31 -16.69 -11.34 -8.22
N LYS A 32 -16.25 -12.34 -7.48
CA LYS A 32 -15.83 -12.21 -6.07
C LYS A 32 -14.32 -12.11 -5.99
N ILE A 33 -13.83 -11.02 -5.42
CA ILE A 33 -12.40 -10.74 -5.30
C ILE A 33 -12.00 -10.71 -3.83
N ALA A 34 -11.04 -11.53 -3.43
CA ALA A 34 -10.40 -11.47 -2.13
C ALA A 34 -9.32 -10.39 -2.14
N PHE A 35 -9.40 -9.44 -1.23
CA PHE A 35 -8.46 -8.34 -1.09
C PHE A 35 -7.70 -8.49 0.23
N PHE A 36 -6.46 -8.94 0.13
CA PHE A 36 -5.61 -9.15 1.29
C PHE A 36 -4.96 -7.84 1.74
N VAL A 37 -4.95 -7.62 3.04
CA VAL A 37 -4.20 -6.55 3.70
C VAL A 37 -3.38 -7.16 4.83
N SER A 38 -2.22 -6.58 5.12
CA SER A 38 -1.40 -7.06 6.23
C SER A 38 -2.03 -6.77 7.59
N ASP A 39 -2.66 -5.60 7.73
CA ASP A 39 -3.37 -5.20 8.94
C ASP A 39 -4.42 -4.13 8.64
N LEU A 40 -5.68 -4.44 8.93
CA LEU A 40 -6.79 -3.52 8.70
C LEU A 40 -6.85 -2.39 9.74
N SER A 41 -6.07 -2.42 10.81
CA SER A 41 -5.92 -1.28 11.72
C SER A 41 -5.12 -0.13 11.11
N ASN A 42 -4.30 -0.40 10.07
CA ASN A 42 -3.54 0.61 9.35
C ASN A 42 -4.44 1.41 8.39
N VAL A 43 -4.42 2.74 8.51
CA VAL A 43 -5.25 3.69 7.72
C VAL A 43 -4.99 3.55 6.21
N PHE A 44 -3.75 3.29 5.80
CA PHE A 44 -3.41 3.04 4.40
C PHE A 44 -4.17 1.82 3.84
N HIS A 45 -4.19 0.71 4.56
CA HIS A 45 -4.91 -0.50 4.14
C HIS A 45 -6.43 -0.32 4.17
N GLN A 46 -6.95 0.45 5.14
CA GLN A 46 -8.37 0.83 5.14
C GLN A 46 -8.74 1.60 3.87
N GLY A 47 -7.92 2.61 3.51
CA GLY A 47 -8.10 3.42 2.30
C GLY A 47 -8.02 2.58 1.02
N GLN A 48 -7.03 1.69 0.91
CA GLN A 48 -6.90 0.77 -0.23
C GLN A 48 -8.14 -0.11 -0.40
N PHE A 49 -8.59 -0.77 0.67
CA PHE A 49 -9.75 -1.66 0.61
C PHE A 49 -11.03 -0.91 0.29
N ALA A 50 -11.27 0.23 0.93
CA ALA A 50 -12.47 1.04 0.69
C ALA A 50 -12.57 1.46 -0.78
N GLU A 51 -11.46 1.95 -1.35
CA GLU A 51 -11.42 2.34 -2.76
C GLU A 51 -11.50 1.14 -3.70
N ALA A 52 -10.79 0.04 -3.42
CA ALA A 52 -10.88 -1.17 -4.22
C ALA A 52 -12.30 -1.70 -4.31
N LYS A 53 -13.02 -1.74 -3.18
CA LYS A 53 -14.42 -2.18 -3.10
C LYS A 53 -15.34 -1.29 -3.94
N LYS A 54 -15.23 0.03 -3.78
CA LYS A 54 -16.00 1.02 -4.54
C LYS A 54 -15.72 0.90 -6.03
N TYR A 55 -14.45 0.98 -6.41
CA TYR A 55 -14.00 0.98 -7.79
C TYR A 55 -14.35 -0.31 -8.55
N ALA A 56 -14.14 -1.47 -7.92
CA ALA A 56 -14.50 -2.75 -8.50
C ALA A 56 -16.01 -2.85 -8.78
N LYS A 57 -16.84 -2.34 -7.86
CA LYS A 57 -18.29 -2.33 -8.02
C LYS A 57 -18.73 -1.42 -9.14
N GLU A 58 -18.23 -0.18 -9.17
CA GLU A 58 -18.62 0.85 -10.14
C GLU A 58 -18.13 0.52 -11.56
N LYS A 59 -16.88 0.09 -11.70
CA LYS A 59 -16.27 -0.12 -13.00
C LYS A 59 -16.49 -1.51 -13.59
N TYR A 60 -16.55 -2.54 -12.75
CA TYR A 60 -16.53 -3.94 -13.18
C TYR A 60 -17.72 -4.76 -12.70
N GLY A 61 -18.61 -4.20 -11.87
CA GLY A 61 -19.71 -4.94 -11.24
C GLY A 61 -19.23 -6.05 -10.29
N ALA A 62 -17.97 -6.03 -9.85
CA ALA A 62 -17.39 -7.04 -8.99
C ALA A 62 -17.59 -6.71 -7.50
N ASP A 63 -17.59 -7.74 -6.66
CA ASP A 63 -17.69 -7.62 -5.22
C ASP A 63 -16.32 -7.93 -4.59
N VAL A 64 -15.85 -7.06 -3.66
CA VAL A 64 -14.55 -7.19 -3.00
C VAL A 64 -14.75 -7.48 -1.52
N TYR A 65 -14.02 -8.49 -1.03
CA TYR A 65 -14.04 -8.97 0.35
C TYR A 65 -12.66 -8.83 0.96
N VAL A 66 -12.56 -8.23 2.15
CA VAL A 66 -11.27 -8.05 2.84
C VAL A 66 -10.85 -9.35 3.53
N PHE A 67 -9.54 -9.63 3.45
CA PHE A 67 -8.86 -10.69 4.17
C PHE A 67 -7.77 -10.03 5.02
N ASP A 68 -8.06 -9.84 6.29
CA ASP A 68 -7.19 -9.16 7.25
C ASP A 68 -6.11 -10.11 7.78
N GLY A 69 -4.85 -9.76 7.60
CA GLY A 69 -3.69 -10.52 8.08
C GLY A 69 -3.35 -10.27 9.54
N LYS A 70 -3.88 -9.20 10.15
CA LYS A 70 -3.68 -8.83 11.58
C LYS A 70 -2.21 -8.71 11.98
N SER A 71 -1.34 -8.31 11.05
CA SER A 71 0.12 -8.28 11.23
C SER A 71 0.71 -9.64 11.68
N ASP A 72 0.05 -10.74 11.30
CA ASP A 72 0.44 -12.10 11.68
C ASP A 72 0.59 -13.01 10.44
N SER A 73 1.80 -13.51 10.22
CA SER A 73 2.14 -14.30 9.04
C SER A 73 1.34 -15.63 8.95
N ALA A 74 1.03 -16.25 10.08
CA ALA A 74 0.24 -17.47 10.09
C ALA A 74 -1.22 -17.20 9.70
N THR A 75 -1.78 -16.09 10.18
CA THR A 75 -3.11 -15.61 9.78
C THR A 75 -3.17 -15.31 8.29
N MET A 76 -2.15 -14.61 7.74
CA MET A 76 -2.08 -14.32 6.29
C MET A 76 -2.05 -15.61 5.46
N THR A 77 -1.25 -16.60 5.87
CA THR A 77 -1.16 -17.91 5.22
C THR A 77 -2.49 -18.67 5.29
N ALA A 78 -3.11 -18.72 6.47
CA ALA A 78 -4.41 -19.38 6.65
C ALA A 78 -5.53 -18.73 5.80
N ASN A 79 -5.46 -17.42 5.59
CA ASN A 79 -6.39 -16.70 4.71
C ASN A 79 -6.29 -17.16 3.26
N VAL A 80 -5.13 -17.63 2.78
CA VAL A 80 -4.98 -18.15 1.41
C VAL A 80 -5.85 -19.39 1.19
N ASP A 81 -5.94 -20.28 2.16
CA ASP A 81 -6.76 -21.48 2.08
C ASP A 81 -8.26 -21.13 2.01
N GLN A 82 -8.66 -20.00 2.58
CA GLN A 82 -10.05 -19.53 2.54
C GLN A 82 -10.51 -19.06 1.15
N ILE A 83 -9.58 -18.70 0.25
CA ILE A 83 -9.92 -18.26 -1.12
C ILE A 83 -10.75 -19.32 -1.84
N VAL A 84 -10.28 -20.58 -1.81
CA VAL A 84 -10.95 -21.70 -2.44
C VAL A 84 -12.23 -22.08 -1.66
N ALA A 85 -12.17 -22.13 -0.33
CA ALA A 85 -13.29 -22.53 0.51
C ALA A 85 -14.49 -21.57 0.39
N GLN A 86 -14.23 -20.26 0.24
CA GLN A 86 -15.29 -19.24 0.09
C GLN A 86 -15.72 -19.01 -1.37
N GLY A 87 -15.13 -19.73 -2.33
CA GLY A 87 -15.46 -19.63 -3.74
C GLY A 87 -15.18 -18.24 -4.32
N MET A 88 -13.98 -17.72 -4.05
CA MET A 88 -13.51 -16.50 -4.68
C MET A 88 -13.10 -16.77 -6.12
N ASP A 89 -13.35 -15.82 -7.02
CA ASP A 89 -12.96 -15.89 -8.42
C ASP A 89 -11.56 -15.34 -8.66
N ALA A 90 -11.13 -14.43 -7.78
CA ALA A 90 -9.78 -13.85 -7.81
C ALA A 90 -9.31 -13.44 -6.41
N ALA A 91 -8.00 -13.25 -6.28
CA ALA A 91 -7.41 -12.64 -5.08
C ALA A 91 -6.19 -11.78 -5.43
N THR A 92 -6.02 -10.69 -4.67
CA THR A 92 -4.78 -9.91 -4.62
C THR A 92 -4.15 -10.09 -3.24
N LEU A 93 -3.03 -10.80 -3.22
CA LEU A 93 -2.42 -11.33 -2.00
C LEU A 93 -1.45 -10.31 -1.38
N HIS A 94 -1.50 -10.14 -0.06
CA HIS A 94 -0.47 -9.46 0.72
C HIS A 94 -0.01 -10.46 1.79
N ILE A 95 1.08 -11.16 1.52
CA ILE A 95 1.59 -12.31 2.30
C ILE A 95 3.05 -12.03 2.62
N TRP A 96 3.46 -12.33 3.86
CA TRP A 96 4.86 -12.18 4.28
C TRP A 96 5.67 -13.46 4.15
N ASP A 97 5.03 -14.63 4.27
CA ASP A 97 5.68 -15.93 4.13
C ASP A 97 5.20 -16.62 2.85
N ALA A 98 5.96 -16.42 1.79
CA ALA A 98 5.63 -16.98 0.48
C ALA A 98 5.72 -18.51 0.47
N ASP A 99 6.67 -19.09 1.20
CA ASP A 99 6.88 -20.54 1.23
C ASP A 99 5.74 -21.24 1.96
N ALA A 100 5.32 -20.72 3.11
CA ALA A 100 4.18 -21.24 3.85
C ALA A 100 2.85 -21.09 3.06
N ALA A 101 2.70 -20.04 2.27
CA ALA A 101 1.49 -19.79 1.47
C ALA A 101 1.46 -20.57 0.14
N LYS A 102 2.60 -21.07 -0.34
CA LYS A 102 2.75 -21.70 -1.67
C LYS A 102 1.74 -22.83 -1.94
N PRO A 103 1.50 -23.80 -1.04
CA PRO A 103 0.50 -24.84 -1.29
C PRO A 103 -0.91 -24.31 -1.55
N GLY A 104 -1.35 -23.30 -0.78
CA GLY A 104 -2.65 -22.67 -0.95
C GLY A 104 -2.74 -21.88 -2.26
N ILE A 105 -1.66 -21.17 -2.64
CA ILE A 105 -1.56 -20.45 -3.93
C ILE A 105 -1.69 -21.44 -5.08
N GLU A 106 -0.95 -22.54 -5.07
CA GLU A 106 -1.02 -23.59 -6.10
C GLU A 106 -2.42 -24.21 -6.20
N ALA A 107 -3.06 -24.47 -5.05
CA ALA A 107 -4.42 -24.99 -5.01
C ALA A 107 -5.43 -24.02 -5.64
N ALA A 108 -5.31 -22.73 -5.36
CA ALA A 108 -6.16 -21.70 -5.94
C ALA A 108 -5.94 -21.57 -7.47
N LEU A 109 -4.69 -21.53 -7.92
CA LEU A 109 -4.35 -21.51 -9.35
C LEU A 109 -4.90 -22.74 -10.10
N LYS A 110 -4.79 -23.94 -9.50
CA LYS A 110 -5.34 -25.18 -10.06
C LYS A 110 -6.87 -25.15 -10.20
N LYS A 111 -7.56 -24.34 -9.41
CA LYS A 111 -9.00 -24.08 -9.53
C LYS A 111 -9.34 -23.00 -10.55
N GLY A 112 -8.35 -22.40 -11.19
CA GLY A 112 -8.55 -21.33 -12.17
C GLY A 112 -8.82 -19.96 -11.53
N ILE A 113 -8.53 -19.80 -10.23
CA ILE A 113 -8.68 -18.52 -9.52
C ILE A 113 -7.56 -17.59 -9.97
N ILE A 114 -7.91 -16.35 -10.34
CA ILE A 114 -6.93 -15.34 -10.72
C ILE A 114 -6.23 -14.82 -9.47
N LEU A 115 -4.89 -14.89 -9.46
CA LEU A 115 -4.08 -14.42 -8.34
C LEU A 115 -3.12 -13.33 -8.77
N THR A 116 -2.97 -12.33 -7.93
CA THR A 116 -1.90 -11.32 -8.01
C THR A 116 -1.25 -11.15 -6.65
N SER A 117 -0.04 -10.63 -6.60
CA SER A 117 0.61 -10.21 -5.37
C SER A 117 0.55 -8.70 -5.20
N PHE A 118 0.66 -8.25 -3.97
CA PHE A 118 0.84 -6.84 -3.62
C PHE A 118 2.02 -6.70 -2.68
N PHE A 119 2.75 -5.59 -2.79
CA PHE A 119 3.91 -5.22 -2.01
C PHE A 119 5.18 -6.00 -2.39
N SER A 120 5.13 -7.33 -2.41
CA SER A 120 6.29 -8.16 -2.76
C SER A 120 5.96 -9.28 -3.74
N PRO A 121 6.89 -9.69 -4.60
CA PRO A 121 6.82 -10.96 -5.30
C PRO A 121 6.75 -12.11 -4.29
N LEU A 122 5.89 -13.09 -4.54
CA LEU A 122 5.75 -14.25 -3.67
C LEU A 122 6.69 -15.38 -4.15
N GLY A 123 7.97 -15.24 -3.82
CA GLY A 123 9.00 -16.23 -4.16
C GLY A 123 9.04 -16.56 -5.66
N ASP A 124 9.06 -17.85 -5.98
CA ASP A 124 9.11 -18.37 -7.36
C ASP A 124 7.72 -18.61 -8.00
N THR A 125 6.64 -18.11 -7.38
CA THR A 125 5.27 -18.33 -7.88
C THR A 125 5.04 -17.72 -9.27
N GLY A 126 5.78 -16.67 -9.62
CA GLY A 126 5.63 -15.97 -10.90
C GLY A 126 4.35 -15.13 -11.00
N LEU A 127 3.67 -14.87 -9.89
CA LEU A 127 2.45 -14.05 -9.85
C LEU A 127 2.75 -12.59 -10.20
N PRO A 128 1.91 -11.94 -11.03
CA PRO A 128 2.01 -10.51 -11.27
C PRO A 128 1.88 -9.73 -9.96
N THR A 129 2.80 -8.80 -9.71
CA THR A 129 2.93 -8.10 -8.45
C THR A 129 2.72 -6.60 -8.60
N ALA A 130 1.76 -6.06 -7.86
CA ALA A 130 1.56 -4.62 -7.71
C ALA A 130 2.47 -4.08 -6.60
N ARG A 131 3.29 -3.06 -6.87
CA ARG A 131 4.26 -2.49 -5.91
C ARG A 131 4.22 -0.97 -5.91
N SER A 132 4.69 -0.36 -4.83
CA SER A 132 5.04 1.07 -4.82
C SER A 132 6.56 1.22 -5.00
N ASP A 133 7.00 2.31 -5.64
CA ASP A 133 8.43 2.63 -5.78
C ASP A 133 8.98 3.24 -4.48
N GLU A 134 8.99 2.42 -3.43
CA GLU A 134 9.43 2.83 -2.09
C GLU A 134 10.94 3.04 -2.03
N ALA A 135 11.71 2.22 -2.77
CA ALA A 135 13.16 2.25 -2.72
C ALA A 135 13.75 3.58 -3.21
N SER A 136 13.24 4.10 -4.34
CA SER A 136 13.67 5.42 -4.85
C SER A 136 13.36 6.53 -3.86
N VAL A 137 12.17 6.51 -3.24
CA VAL A 137 11.75 7.54 -2.28
C VAL A 137 12.53 7.42 -0.98
N SER A 138 12.69 6.22 -0.41
CA SER A 138 13.47 6.00 0.82
C SER A 138 14.92 6.45 0.65
N SER A 139 15.55 6.17 -0.51
CA SER A 139 16.88 6.68 -0.83
C SER A 139 16.92 8.21 -0.87
N ALA A 140 15.94 8.84 -1.53
CA ALA A 140 15.85 10.30 -1.59
C ALA A 140 15.66 10.93 -0.21
N MET A 141 14.85 10.32 0.67
CA MET A 141 14.65 10.76 2.05
C MET A 141 15.97 10.68 2.84
N GLY A 142 16.73 9.59 2.73
CA GLY A 142 18.04 9.46 3.35
C GLY A 142 19.02 10.55 2.90
N VAL A 143 19.09 10.82 1.60
CA VAL A 143 19.89 11.92 1.02
C VAL A 143 19.48 13.27 1.60
N GLU A 144 18.17 13.55 1.64
CA GLU A 144 17.65 14.84 2.09
C GLU A 144 17.94 15.04 3.58
N MET A 145 17.64 14.05 4.44
CA MET A 145 17.91 14.14 5.88
C MET A 145 19.40 14.38 6.17
N ALA A 146 20.30 13.64 5.50
CA ALA A 146 21.72 13.80 5.67
C ALA A 146 22.22 15.21 5.25
N LYS A 147 21.71 15.72 4.13
CA LYS A 147 22.01 17.09 3.69
C LYS A 147 21.54 18.15 4.69
N GLN A 148 20.31 18.02 5.20
CA GLN A 148 19.75 18.95 6.18
C GLN A 148 20.51 18.89 7.51
N TRP A 149 20.90 17.69 7.95
CA TRP A 149 21.73 17.54 9.15
C TRP A 149 23.09 18.20 8.98
N LYS A 150 23.81 17.91 7.89
CA LYS A 150 25.16 18.50 7.61
C LYS A 150 25.09 20.01 7.42
N ALA A 151 24.01 20.54 6.85
CA ALA A 151 23.81 21.97 6.71
C ALA A 151 23.63 22.66 8.09
N ALA A 152 22.94 22.01 9.02
CA ALA A 152 22.74 22.53 10.38
C ALA A 152 23.98 22.31 11.29
N PHE A 153 24.66 21.17 11.12
CA PHE A 153 25.77 20.73 11.96
C PHE A 153 26.92 20.16 11.13
N PRO A 154 27.72 21.00 10.43
CA PRO A 154 28.76 20.53 9.50
C PRO A 154 29.80 19.56 10.12
N ASN A 155 30.12 19.75 11.41
CA ASN A 155 31.13 18.99 12.13
C ASN A 155 30.57 17.88 13.04
N LYS A 156 29.26 17.72 13.13
CA LYS A 156 28.68 16.60 13.90
C LYS A 156 28.53 15.36 13.02
N PRO A 157 28.97 14.19 13.49
CA PRO A 157 28.76 12.96 12.77
C PRO A 157 27.27 12.64 12.66
N ILE A 158 26.91 11.89 11.61
CA ILE A 158 25.59 11.30 11.49
C ILE A 158 25.61 9.95 12.20
N VAL A 159 24.64 9.74 13.09
CA VAL A 159 24.33 8.44 13.70
C VAL A 159 22.87 8.14 13.44
N MET A 160 22.61 7.12 12.63
CA MET A 160 21.27 6.77 12.18
C MET A 160 20.78 5.45 12.76
N VAL A 161 19.46 5.34 12.90
CA VAL A 161 18.75 4.13 13.27
C VAL A 161 17.44 4.01 12.47
N GLN A 162 17.03 2.78 12.17
CA GLN A 162 15.75 2.48 11.58
C GLN A 162 14.91 1.66 12.58
N LEU A 163 13.59 1.85 12.58
CA LEU A 163 12.63 1.06 13.35
C LEU A 163 11.64 0.42 12.39
N GLY A 164 11.59 -0.90 12.38
CA GLY A 164 10.76 -1.60 11.41
C GLY A 164 10.78 -3.11 11.61
N TRP A 165 10.98 -3.82 10.50
CA TRP A 165 10.96 -5.28 10.42
C TRP A 165 12.29 -5.79 9.85
N PRO A 166 13.36 -5.93 10.66
CA PRO A 166 14.72 -6.26 10.17
C PRO A 166 14.79 -7.59 9.40
N ASP A 167 13.91 -8.54 9.73
CA ASP A 167 13.87 -9.86 9.07
C ASP A 167 12.93 -9.90 7.86
N ASN A 168 12.19 -8.80 7.58
CA ASN A 168 11.34 -8.73 6.39
C ASN A 168 12.14 -8.23 5.20
N THR A 169 12.49 -9.13 4.29
CA THR A 169 13.31 -8.86 3.10
C THR A 169 12.74 -7.73 2.23
N GLU A 170 11.42 -7.64 2.11
CA GLU A 170 10.78 -6.64 1.25
C GLU A 170 10.79 -5.25 1.87
N VAL A 171 10.50 -5.13 3.18
CA VAL A 171 10.66 -3.86 3.90
C VAL A 171 12.11 -3.42 3.85
N LYS A 172 13.04 -4.35 4.09
CA LYS A 172 14.47 -4.08 4.04
C LYS A 172 14.90 -3.55 2.67
N SER A 173 14.52 -4.21 1.59
CA SER A 173 14.90 -3.82 0.22
C SER A 173 14.20 -2.55 -0.27
N GLY A 174 12.97 -2.29 0.20
CA GLY A 174 12.17 -1.12 -0.19
C GLY A 174 12.43 0.12 0.67
N ARG A 175 12.77 -0.06 1.94
CA ARG A 175 12.84 1.05 2.92
C ARG A 175 14.21 1.16 3.55
N THR A 176 14.64 0.16 4.36
CA THR A 176 15.85 0.22 5.18
C THR A 176 17.11 0.44 4.36
N ASP A 177 17.44 -0.49 3.45
CA ASP A 177 18.70 -0.46 2.70
C ASP A 177 18.81 0.75 1.77
N PRO A 178 17.75 1.15 1.02
CA PRO A 178 17.79 2.37 0.22
C PRO A 178 17.97 3.64 1.04
N PHE A 179 17.32 3.75 2.21
CA PHE A 179 17.50 4.89 3.12
C PHE A 179 18.95 5.00 3.59
N VAL A 180 19.50 3.90 4.10
CA VAL A 180 20.91 3.84 4.55
C VAL A 180 21.87 4.22 3.42
N LYS A 181 21.67 3.67 2.21
CA LYS A 181 22.44 4.02 1.02
C LYS A 181 22.32 5.50 0.68
N GLY A 182 21.15 6.08 0.82
CA GLY A 182 20.91 7.51 0.60
C GLY A 182 21.71 8.36 1.58
N VAL A 183 21.69 8.05 2.88
CA VAL A 183 22.49 8.74 3.90
C VAL A 183 24.00 8.62 3.61
N LEU A 184 24.48 7.40 3.38
CA LEU A 184 25.90 7.12 3.12
C LEU A 184 26.42 7.76 1.82
N SER A 185 25.56 8.05 0.86
CA SER A 185 25.92 8.78 -0.35
C SER A 185 26.29 10.25 -0.09
N VAL A 186 25.78 10.82 1.02
CA VAL A 186 26.06 12.20 1.46
C VAL A 186 27.20 12.24 2.49
N ASP A 187 27.15 11.32 3.45
CA ASP A 187 28.18 11.19 4.49
C ASP A 187 28.63 9.72 4.61
N PRO A 188 29.69 9.31 3.88
CA PRO A 188 30.21 7.93 3.97
C PRO A 188 30.73 7.53 5.35
N SER A 189 30.97 8.50 6.25
CA SER A 189 31.40 8.26 7.63
C SER A 189 30.24 8.08 8.62
N ALA A 190 28.98 8.18 8.15
CA ALA A 190 27.82 8.02 9.01
C ALA A 190 27.77 6.63 9.66
N THR A 191 27.47 6.60 10.95
CA THR A 191 27.27 5.36 11.70
C THR A 191 25.83 4.89 11.57
N ASN A 192 25.63 3.62 11.21
CA ASN A 192 24.32 2.98 11.17
C ASN A 192 24.20 1.98 12.33
N LEU A 193 23.26 2.20 13.25
CA LEU A 193 22.95 1.29 14.36
C LEU A 193 22.07 0.11 13.93
N GLY A 194 21.66 0.07 12.66
CA GLY A 194 20.84 -0.98 12.09
C GLY A 194 19.33 -0.77 12.30
N CYS A 195 18.54 -1.64 11.68
CA CYS A 195 17.08 -1.67 11.87
C CYS A 195 16.76 -2.42 13.16
N GLN A 196 16.03 -1.76 14.05
CA GLN A 196 15.55 -2.31 15.31
C GLN A 196 14.16 -2.93 15.11
N ASP A 197 13.93 -4.10 15.70
CA ASP A 197 12.64 -4.81 15.58
C ASP A 197 11.53 -4.10 16.35
N ALA A 198 10.74 -3.33 15.63
CA ALA A 198 9.55 -2.65 16.12
C ALA A 198 8.25 -3.30 15.59
N SER A 199 8.30 -4.52 15.08
CA SER A 199 7.17 -5.25 14.47
C SER A 199 5.95 -5.39 15.39
N LYS A 200 6.14 -5.29 16.71
CA LYS A 200 5.07 -5.29 17.72
C LYS A 200 4.31 -3.96 17.83
N GLY A 201 4.66 -2.96 17.04
CA GLY A 201 3.91 -1.70 16.93
C GLY A 201 4.46 -0.53 17.76
N PRO A 202 3.61 0.48 18.04
CA PRO A 202 4.06 1.76 18.59
C PRO A 202 4.69 1.66 19.98
N ASP A 203 4.24 0.75 20.83
CA ASP A 203 4.82 0.56 22.17
C ASP A 203 6.25 -0.01 22.09
N ALA A 204 6.50 -0.92 21.15
CA ALA A 204 7.85 -1.42 20.90
C ALA A 204 8.77 -0.32 20.36
N ALA A 205 8.31 0.48 19.40
CA ALA A 205 9.05 1.63 18.89
C ALA A 205 9.37 2.64 20.01
N LYS A 206 8.40 2.93 20.87
CA LYS A 206 8.59 3.81 22.02
C LYS A 206 9.67 3.27 22.97
N GLN A 207 9.63 1.98 23.31
CA GLN A 207 10.61 1.37 24.20
C GLN A 207 12.02 1.43 23.60
N ILE A 208 12.16 1.05 22.33
CA ILE A 208 13.43 1.06 21.59
C ILE A 208 14.06 2.47 21.62
N ILE A 209 13.28 3.51 21.28
CA ILE A 209 13.80 4.89 21.31
C ILE A 209 14.15 5.32 22.72
N THR A 210 13.37 4.94 23.72
CA THR A 210 13.68 5.26 25.13
C THR A 210 15.03 4.67 25.54
N ASP A 211 15.30 3.42 25.18
CA ASP A 211 16.56 2.73 25.47
C ASP A 211 17.73 3.37 24.69
N LEU A 212 17.52 3.68 23.39
CA LEU A 212 18.52 4.35 22.56
C LEU A 212 18.88 5.73 23.06
N MET A 213 17.94 6.51 23.61
CA MET A 213 18.26 7.82 24.18
C MET A 213 19.18 7.71 25.39
N THR A 214 19.27 6.55 26.04
CA THR A 214 20.17 6.28 27.16
C THR A 214 21.50 5.69 26.69
N THR A 215 21.45 4.73 25.76
CA THR A 215 22.63 3.96 25.31
C THR A 215 23.38 4.65 24.16
N HIS A 216 22.65 5.37 23.30
CA HIS A 216 23.13 6.06 22.11
C HIS A 216 22.52 7.47 22.00
N PRO A 217 22.80 8.37 22.97
CA PRO A 217 22.23 9.73 22.97
C PRO A 217 22.67 10.57 21.75
N GLU A 218 23.70 10.13 21.04
CA GLU A 218 24.22 10.75 19.82
C GLU A 218 23.36 10.49 18.58
N VAL A 219 22.37 9.56 18.62
CA VAL A 219 21.45 9.30 17.49
C VAL A 219 20.77 10.58 17.03
N ASN A 220 20.81 10.84 15.72
CA ASN A 220 20.34 12.09 15.14
C ASN A 220 19.61 11.97 13.80
N LEU A 221 19.60 10.80 13.13
CA LEU A 221 18.69 10.49 12.05
C LEU A 221 17.91 9.24 12.40
N ILE A 222 16.56 9.34 12.42
CA ILE A 222 15.67 8.25 12.80
C ILE A 222 14.67 8.02 11.68
N TYR A 223 14.60 6.79 11.17
CA TYR A 223 13.58 6.37 10.22
C TYR A 223 12.62 5.36 10.87
N SER A 224 11.36 5.76 11.07
CA SER A 224 10.28 4.86 11.46
C SER A 224 9.60 4.36 10.18
N GLU A 225 9.73 3.07 9.89
CA GLU A 225 9.34 2.46 8.60
C GLU A 225 7.82 2.24 8.45
N ALA A 226 7.02 2.78 9.37
CA ALA A 226 5.56 2.86 9.27
C ALA A 226 5.02 4.00 10.16
N GLY A 227 3.87 4.56 9.80
CA GLY A 227 3.25 5.68 10.51
C GLY A 227 2.93 5.36 11.98
N ASN A 228 2.42 4.15 12.27
CA ASN A 228 2.15 3.74 13.66
C ASN A 228 3.42 3.64 14.52
N LEU A 229 4.57 3.28 13.94
CA LEU A 229 5.87 3.26 14.64
C LEU A 229 6.34 4.67 14.95
N THR A 230 6.07 5.62 14.05
CA THR A 230 6.39 7.04 14.23
C THR A 230 5.69 7.63 15.45
N VAL A 231 4.46 7.23 15.73
CA VAL A 231 3.73 7.64 16.95
C VAL A 231 4.52 7.26 18.20
N GLY A 232 5.00 6.03 18.30
CA GLY A 232 5.83 5.56 19.42
C GLY A 232 7.17 6.30 19.51
N THR A 233 7.84 6.47 18.37
CA THR A 233 9.10 7.20 18.24
C THR A 233 8.98 8.64 18.78
N MET A 234 8.00 9.39 18.29
CA MET A 234 7.78 10.79 18.69
C MET A 234 7.36 10.91 20.14
N ALA A 235 6.57 9.97 20.66
CA ALA A 235 6.21 9.93 22.09
C ALA A 235 7.45 9.75 22.97
N ALA A 236 8.38 8.84 22.63
CA ALA A 236 9.61 8.63 23.38
C ALA A 236 10.54 9.85 23.33
N LEU A 237 10.74 10.44 22.15
CA LEU A 237 11.54 11.65 21.98
C LEU A 237 10.98 12.81 22.79
N THR A 238 9.66 13.02 22.77
CA THR A 238 8.99 14.05 23.55
C THR A 238 9.19 13.84 25.05
N GLN A 239 9.07 12.60 25.53
CA GLN A 239 9.31 12.25 26.93
C GLN A 239 10.76 12.52 27.36
N ALA A 240 11.73 12.32 26.45
CA ALA A 240 13.16 12.63 26.65
C ALA A 240 13.49 14.14 26.50
N GLY A 241 12.48 15.01 26.27
CA GLY A 241 12.68 16.43 26.02
C GLY A 241 13.25 16.75 24.64
N ARG A 242 13.33 15.76 23.76
CA ARG A 242 13.81 15.81 22.36
C ARG A 242 12.65 15.95 21.36
N GLY A 243 12.83 15.62 20.13
CA GLY A 243 11.79 15.70 19.11
C GLY A 243 11.52 17.12 18.62
N LYS A 244 12.49 18.04 18.75
CA LYS A 244 12.30 19.49 18.55
C LYS A 244 13.18 20.06 17.46
N PHE A 245 12.59 21.02 16.75
CA PHE A 245 13.25 21.95 15.86
C PHE A 245 13.15 23.37 16.39
N ASN A 246 13.90 24.28 15.81
CA ASN A 246 13.76 25.72 16.00
C ASN A 246 13.67 26.39 14.64
N ASN A 247 12.49 26.88 14.26
CA ASN A 247 12.24 27.53 13.00
C ASN A 247 12.80 26.75 11.78
N GLY A 248 12.47 25.46 11.70
CA GLY A 248 12.87 24.57 10.60
C GLY A 248 14.29 24.03 10.67
N LYS A 249 15.03 24.28 11.78
CA LYS A 249 16.38 23.72 12.00
C LYS A 249 16.37 22.67 13.10
N PRO A 250 17.03 21.51 12.92
CA PRO A 250 17.11 20.48 13.94
C PRO A 250 17.84 20.98 15.18
N LEU A 251 17.37 20.56 16.35
CA LEU A 251 18.06 20.77 17.63
C LEU A 251 18.82 19.51 18.05
N THR A 252 18.20 18.35 17.94
CA THR A 252 18.76 17.07 18.41
C THR A 252 18.76 15.99 17.36
N GLU A 253 17.69 15.82 16.57
CA GLU A 253 17.55 14.82 15.53
C GLU A 253 16.59 15.28 14.42
N ILE A 254 16.60 14.54 13.30
CA ILE A 254 15.60 14.58 12.25
C ILE A 254 14.92 13.21 12.21
N VAL A 255 13.60 13.19 12.15
CA VAL A 255 12.78 11.98 12.05
C VAL A 255 12.11 11.95 10.68
N CYS A 256 12.06 10.77 10.06
CA CYS A 256 11.19 10.50 8.93
C CYS A 256 10.30 9.28 9.22
N SER A 257 9.18 9.24 8.51
CA SER A 257 8.12 8.25 8.64
C SER A 257 7.83 7.53 7.31
N CYS A 258 6.86 6.64 7.35
CA CYS A 258 6.24 6.02 6.18
C CYS A 258 4.71 6.06 6.33
N ASP A 259 4.01 5.91 5.20
CA ASP A 259 2.55 5.94 5.00
C ASP A 259 1.99 7.35 4.77
N PHE A 260 2.47 8.38 5.46
CA PHE A 260 1.96 9.74 5.44
C PHE A 260 0.44 9.79 5.55
N ASP A 261 -0.05 9.43 6.71
CA ASP A 261 -1.47 9.48 7.02
C ASP A 261 -1.94 10.88 7.49
N PRO A 262 -3.26 11.09 7.66
CA PRO A 262 -3.81 12.37 8.10
C PRO A 262 -3.31 12.90 9.45
N VAL A 263 -2.73 12.05 10.30
CA VAL A 263 -2.21 12.44 11.61
C VAL A 263 -0.87 13.17 11.45
N GLU A 264 -0.02 12.73 10.52
CA GLU A 264 1.36 13.21 10.37
C GLU A 264 1.47 14.62 9.77
N ILE A 265 0.45 15.10 9.04
CA ILE A 265 0.53 16.40 8.32
C ILE A 265 0.87 17.57 9.23
N LYS A 266 0.35 17.57 10.45
CA LYS A 266 0.60 18.65 11.41
C LYS A 266 2.05 18.63 11.89
N GLU A 267 2.56 17.45 12.21
CA GLU A 267 3.93 17.28 12.73
C GLU A 267 4.98 17.55 11.65
N VAL A 268 4.81 16.99 10.44
CA VAL A 268 5.74 17.21 9.32
C VAL A 268 5.89 18.69 8.99
N TYR A 269 4.79 19.46 9.01
CA TYR A 269 4.81 20.89 8.69
C TYR A 269 4.86 21.83 9.89
N ASP A 270 5.02 21.32 11.10
CA ASP A 270 5.35 22.14 12.27
C ASP A 270 6.85 22.50 12.26
N ALA A 271 7.16 23.79 12.13
CA ALA A 271 8.53 24.29 12.10
C ALA A 271 9.36 23.94 13.35
N ASN A 272 8.72 23.47 14.43
CA ASN A 272 9.37 23.15 15.71
C ASN A 272 9.37 21.64 16.02
N CYS A 273 8.77 20.79 15.19
CA CYS A 273 8.78 19.33 15.33
C CYS A 273 9.94 18.70 14.56
N SER A 274 10.52 17.60 15.04
CA SER A 274 11.62 16.89 14.37
C SER A 274 11.15 15.95 13.27
N LEU A 275 9.88 15.55 13.21
CA LEU A 275 9.31 14.81 12.09
C LEU A 275 9.20 15.74 10.87
N LYS A 276 9.96 15.46 9.81
CA LYS A 276 10.10 16.36 8.67
C LYS A 276 9.82 15.73 7.32
N LEU A 277 9.82 14.42 7.25
CA LEU A 277 9.57 13.68 6.02
C LEU A 277 8.69 12.47 6.30
N SER A 278 7.92 12.09 5.29
CA SER A 278 7.23 10.80 5.26
C SER A 278 7.20 10.24 3.85
N LEU A 279 7.39 8.94 3.73
CA LEU A 279 7.15 8.21 2.49
C LEU A 279 5.63 8.10 2.29
N GLY A 280 5.08 8.87 1.35
CA GLY A 280 3.66 8.86 1.04
C GLY A 280 3.29 7.70 0.11
N LEU A 281 2.47 6.80 0.60
CA LEU A 281 1.92 5.69 -0.18
C LEU A 281 0.48 6.00 -0.62
N PRO A 282 0.12 5.91 -1.93
CA PRO A 282 -1.18 6.29 -2.43
C PRO A 282 -2.22 5.15 -2.28
N PRO A 283 -3.09 5.13 -1.27
CA PRO A 283 -4.04 4.04 -1.07
C PRO A 283 -5.09 3.96 -2.19
N ILE A 284 -5.53 5.10 -2.74
CA ILE A 284 -6.52 5.11 -3.83
C ILE A 284 -5.92 4.52 -5.11
N GLU A 285 -4.74 4.98 -5.53
CA GLU A 285 -4.11 4.51 -6.77
C GLU A 285 -3.77 3.02 -6.69
N THR A 286 -3.19 2.60 -5.56
CA THR A 286 -2.83 1.19 -5.36
C THR A 286 -4.05 0.30 -5.18
N GLY A 287 -5.10 0.76 -4.51
CA GLY A 287 -6.37 0.04 -4.39
C GLY A 287 -7.01 -0.24 -5.75
N ARG A 288 -7.11 0.79 -6.62
CA ARG A 288 -7.60 0.65 -8.00
C ARG A 288 -6.69 -0.26 -8.83
N GLY A 289 -5.40 -0.02 -8.76
CA GLY A 289 -4.42 -0.74 -9.56
C GLY A 289 -4.39 -2.23 -9.28
N ARG A 290 -4.58 -2.65 -8.03
CA ARG A 290 -4.70 -4.06 -7.66
C ARG A 290 -5.93 -4.72 -8.29
N ILE A 291 -7.06 -4.00 -8.39
CA ILE A 291 -8.27 -4.49 -9.09
C ILE A 291 -8.04 -4.51 -10.60
N ASP A 292 -7.48 -3.44 -11.18
CA ASP A 292 -7.20 -3.38 -12.62
C ASP A 292 -6.24 -4.51 -13.06
N LEU A 293 -5.24 -4.83 -12.25
CA LEU A 293 -4.30 -5.94 -12.54
C LEU A 293 -5.03 -7.30 -12.62
N ILE A 294 -5.97 -7.58 -11.70
CA ILE A 294 -6.82 -8.78 -11.77
C ILE A 294 -7.63 -8.79 -13.08
N MET A 295 -8.22 -7.66 -13.44
CA MET A 295 -9.03 -7.56 -14.64
C MET A 295 -8.21 -7.63 -15.93
N ASP A 296 -6.98 -7.15 -15.92
CA ASP A 296 -6.07 -7.28 -17.05
C ASP A 296 -5.61 -8.72 -17.27
N ILE A 297 -5.44 -9.51 -16.21
CA ILE A 297 -5.22 -10.96 -16.33
C ILE A 297 -6.48 -11.62 -16.90
N LYS A 298 -7.65 -11.33 -16.35
CA LYS A 298 -8.94 -11.87 -16.83
C LYS A 298 -9.16 -11.62 -18.32
N ASN A 299 -8.73 -10.45 -18.80
CA ASN A 299 -8.89 -10.03 -20.18
C ASN A 299 -7.71 -10.44 -21.08
N GLY A 300 -6.76 -11.22 -20.57
CA GLY A 300 -5.60 -11.72 -21.33
C GLY A 300 -4.53 -10.68 -21.67
N LYS A 301 -4.57 -9.50 -21.07
CA LYS A 301 -3.55 -8.45 -21.27
C LYS A 301 -2.28 -8.71 -20.47
N VAL A 302 -2.43 -9.34 -19.31
CA VAL A 302 -1.33 -9.74 -18.42
C VAL A 302 -1.39 -11.25 -18.23
N LYS A 303 -0.24 -11.92 -18.23
CA LYS A 303 -0.15 -13.36 -17.99
C LYS A 303 -0.36 -13.65 -16.51
N GLN A 304 -1.11 -14.71 -16.19
CA GLN A 304 -1.30 -15.16 -14.81
C GLN A 304 0.01 -15.57 -14.13
N ILE A 305 0.92 -16.17 -14.89
CA ILE A 305 2.25 -16.62 -14.42
C ILE A 305 3.30 -16.21 -15.44
N SER A 306 4.41 -15.68 -14.97
CA SER A 306 5.61 -15.45 -15.78
C SER A 306 6.88 -15.63 -14.94
N GLN A 307 8.00 -15.95 -15.60
CA GLN A 307 9.31 -16.04 -14.96
C GLN A 307 10.30 -15.17 -15.75
N PRO A 308 10.85 -14.10 -15.16
CA PRO A 308 10.52 -13.60 -13.81
C PRO A 308 9.08 -13.07 -13.71
N ALA A 309 8.58 -12.93 -12.48
CA ALA A 309 7.28 -12.31 -12.21
C ALA A 309 7.21 -10.90 -12.81
N GLN A 310 6.05 -10.53 -13.37
CA GLN A 310 5.83 -9.16 -13.85
C GLN A 310 5.55 -8.25 -12.66
N GLU A 311 6.21 -7.11 -12.60
CA GLU A 311 6.02 -6.12 -11.54
C GLU A 311 5.40 -4.83 -12.12
N PHE A 312 4.42 -4.28 -11.40
CA PHE A 312 3.67 -3.08 -11.78
C PHE A 312 3.85 -2.04 -10.67
N PHE A 313 4.61 -0.99 -10.98
CA PHE A 313 4.99 0.02 -10.00
C PHE A 313 4.01 1.19 -9.99
N TYR A 314 3.54 1.54 -8.80
CA TYR A 314 2.79 2.75 -8.50
C TYR A 314 3.72 3.77 -7.85
N LYS A 315 3.47 5.04 -8.12
CA LYS A 315 4.32 6.12 -7.62
C LYS A 315 4.19 6.23 -6.10
N ALA A 316 5.33 6.17 -5.40
CA ALA A 316 5.45 6.65 -4.03
C ALA A 316 5.92 8.12 -4.02
N TYR A 317 5.75 8.82 -2.90
CA TYR A 317 5.97 10.25 -2.80
C TYR A 317 6.88 10.58 -1.62
N ASN A 318 7.88 11.44 -1.84
CA ASN A 318 8.63 12.06 -0.76
C ASN A 318 7.85 13.28 -0.27
N ILE A 319 7.14 13.12 0.83
CA ILE A 319 6.43 14.23 1.49
C ILE A 319 7.42 14.87 2.45
N SER A 320 7.91 16.04 2.09
CA SER A 320 9.01 16.69 2.81
C SER A 320 8.66 18.14 3.16
N TYR A 321 8.94 18.50 4.40
CA TYR A 321 8.85 19.89 4.89
C TYR A 321 9.65 20.87 4.02
N TRP A 322 10.78 20.44 3.47
CA TRP A 322 11.69 21.32 2.74
C TRP A 322 11.42 21.42 1.25
N THR A 323 10.90 20.35 0.64
CA THR A 323 10.80 20.25 -0.83
C THR A 323 9.37 20.18 -1.35
N MET A 324 8.38 19.92 -0.48
CA MET A 324 6.97 19.92 -0.85
C MET A 324 6.22 21.02 -0.07
N PRO A 325 5.57 22.01 -0.73
CA PRO A 325 4.70 22.95 -0.06
C PRO A 325 3.58 22.26 0.73
N ARG A 326 3.27 22.75 1.93
CA ARG A 326 2.20 22.16 2.76
C ARG A 326 0.86 22.03 2.01
N ALA A 327 0.52 23.02 1.18
CA ALA A 327 -0.72 23.02 0.40
C ALA A 327 -0.79 21.81 -0.57
N ASP A 328 0.35 21.44 -1.18
CA ASP A 328 0.44 20.29 -2.08
C ASP A 328 0.34 18.97 -1.31
N ALA A 329 0.97 18.88 -0.13
CA ALA A 329 0.84 17.72 0.76
C ALA A 329 -0.60 17.55 1.26
N VAL A 330 -1.27 18.63 1.66
CA VAL A 330 -2.70 18.62 2.03
C VAL A 330 -3.57 18.16 0.87
N LYS A 331 -3.33 18.71 -0.33
CA LYS A 331 -4.07 18.29 -1.53
C LYS A 331 -3.88 16.81 -1.83
N TRP A 332 -2.64 16.32 -1.74
CA TRP A 332 -2.31 14.92 -1.93
C TRP A 332 -3.06 14.05 -0.91
N LEU A 333 -2.96 14.40 0.39
CA LEU A 333 -3.59 13.68 1.49
C LEU A 333 -5.11 13.60 1.32
N ASN A 334 -5.77 14.74 1.05
CA ASN A 334 -7.21 14.79 0.84
C ASN A 334 -7.64 13.94 -0.37
N THR A 335 -6.83 13.95 -1.43
CA THR A 335 -7.07 13.12 -2.63
C THR A 335 -6.93 11.63 -2.31
N GLN A 336 -5.91 11.24 -1.55
CA GLN A 336 -5.60 9.82 -1.32
C GLN A 336 -6.42 9.18 -0.18
N PHE A 337 -6.88 9.96 0.79
CA PHE A 337 -7.62 9.44 1.93
C PHE A 337 -9.08 9.92 2.01
N GLY A 338 -9.52 10.74 1.05
CA GLY A 338 -10.88 11.29 1.05
C GLY A 338 -11.17 12.19 2.26
N THR A 339 -10.12 12.80 2.83
CA THR A 339 -10.22 13.66 4.00
C THR A 339 -10.45 15.12 3.59
N ASN A 340 -10.72 15.98 4.56
CA ASN A 340 -10.82 17.44 4.38
C ASN A 340 -9.92 18.15 5.39
N VAL A 341 -8.65 17.76 5.40
CA VAL A 341 -7.61 18.42 6.21
C VAL A 341 -7.37 19.82 5.62
N GLN A 342 -7.21 20.83 6.50
CA GLN A 342 -6.93 22.21 6.15
C GLN A 342 -5.46 22.60 6.42
#